data_e4e68113ed3175d2b56b0a1ae9985869
#
_entry.id   e4e68113ed3175d2b56b0a1ae9985869
#
_cell.length_a   1.000
_cell.length_b   1.000
_cell.length_c   1.000
_cell.angle_alpha   90.00
_cell.angle_beta   90.00
_cell.angle_gamma   90.00
#
_symmetry.space_group_name_H-M   'P 1'
#
loop_
_entity.id
_entity.type
_entity.pdbx_description
1 polymer ?
#
loop_
_entity_poly.entity_id
_entity_poly.type
_entity_poly.pdbx_seq_one_letter_code
_entity_poly.pdbx_strand_id
1 'polypeptide(L)'
;MLIPSGINYVGNKFRMLSTVLDNLDTSRHSFIDAFCGGGVVGVNASDYYNNVVMNDGCWQLIAILDAIQGDLNFIDNVEKVIAAYDLGKNNKEQFIECREVFNKKHNTPETFNPYMCYALACHSFSYNMVFNKDGGFSVPSGAGKSWFNPTLRGKLVAFQHVLQTKPIELFTFQFTDLFQLMAESLTDEELRDTMIYLDPPYSAKCADGSVSRSYGLRWGWEQDKMLMEWLDKFNACGVHWLLSNVFENKGVVNEPLKAWSEKYNVIEVPGIDYANAHYQAKPSKTVEVLIRNY
;
A
#
# COMPACT_ATOMS: atom_id res chain seq x y z
N MET A 1 -15.00 -13.88 3.69
CA MET A 1 -14.05 -13.72 4.83
C MET A 1 -12.97 -12.75 4.38
N LEU A 2 -12.63 -11.73 5.18
CA LEU A 2 -11.60 -10.75 4.80
C LEU A 2 -10.20 -11.41 4.74
N ILE A 3 -9.49 -11.17 3.64
CA ILE A 3 -8.14 -11.68 3.40
C ILE A 3 -7.12 -10.66 3.92
N PRO A 4 -6.29 -11.00 4.92
CA PRO A 4 -5.23 -10.10 5.35
C PRO A 4 -4.15 -10.01 4.28
N SER A 5 -3.49 -8.86 4.19
CA SER A 5 -2.35 -8.74 3.26
C SER A 5 -1.27 -9.78 3.56
N GLY A 6 -0.77 -10.41 2.51
CA GLY A 6 0.43 -11.25 2.57
C GLY A 6 1.71 -10.44 2.80
N ILE A 7 1.68 -9.14 2.51
CA ILE A 7 2.80 -8.21 2.69
C ILE A 7 2.50 -7.28 3.86
N ASN A 8 3.38 -7.29 4.85
CA ASN A 8 3.29 -6.35 5.97
C ASN A 8 3.85 -4.99 5.52
N TYR A 9 2.95 -4.07 5.17
CA TYR A 9 3.30 -2.75 4.66
C TYR A 9 2.76 -1.65 5.58
N VAL A 10 3.52 -0.57 5.76
CA VAL A 10 3.12 0.52 6.64
C VAL A 10 1.85 1.19 6.11
N GLY A 11 0.90 1.45 7.00
CA GLY A 11 -0.39 2.03 6.61
C GLY A 11 -1.43 1.00 6.16
N ASN A 12 -1.15 -0.31 6.30
CA ASN A 12 -2.08 -1.37 5.93
C ASN A 12 -3.50 -1.14 6.49
N LYS A 13 -4.49 -1.06 5.62
CA LYS A 13 -5.89 -0.73 5.93
C LYS A 13 -6.71 -1.88 6.51
N PHE A 14 -6.11 -3.02 6.87
CA PHE A 14 -6.86 -4.20 7.33
C PHE A 14 -7.78 -3.92 8.53
N ARG A 15 -7.38 -3.01 9.43
CA ARG A 15 -8.21 -2.65 10.62
C ARG A 15 -9.48 -1.88 10.25
N MET A 16 -9.48 -1.15 9.15
CA MET A 16 -10.65 -0.40 8.65
C MET A 16 -11.20 -0.97 7.35
N LEU A 17 -10.74 -2.16 6.95
CA LEU A 17 -11.06 -2.74 5.65
C LEU A 17 -12.56 -2.91 5.44
N SER A 18 -13.30 -3.39 6.45
CA SER A 18 -14.77 -3.47 6.35
C SER A 18 -15.39 -2.11 6.08
N THR A 19 -14.96 -1.07 6.82
CA THR A 19 -15.47 0.29 6.61
C THR A 19 -15.12 0.81 5.21
N VAL A 20 -13.93 0.51 4.70
CA VAL A 20 -13.56 0.87 3.31
C VAL A 20 -14.49 0.16 2.32
N LEU A 21 -14.61 -1.17 2.42
CA LEU A 21 -15.43 -1.96 1.50
C LEU A 21 -16.91 -1.56 1.53
N ASP A 22 -17.48 -1.29 2.71
CA ASP A 22 -18.86 -0.84 2.89
C ASP A 22 -19.13 0.54 2.26
N ASN A 23 -18.07 1.29 1.96
CA ASN A 23 -18.14 2.61 1.34
C ASN A 23 -17.69 2.63 -0.13
N LEU A 24 -17.40 1.48 -0.74
CA LEU A 24 -17.15 1.37 -2.18
C LEU A 24 -18.49 1.29 -2.95
N ASP A 25 -18.56 1.93 -4.11
CA ASP A 25 -19.69 1.75 -5.03
C ASP A 25 -19.50 0.45 -5.84
N THR A 26 -20.05 -0.62 -5.33
CA THR A 26 -19.98 -1.96 -5.96
C THR A 26 -20.93 -2.13 -7.16
N SER A 27 -21.64 -1.08 -7.58
CA SER A 27 -22.42 -1.09 -8.82
C SER A 27 -21.57 -0.89 -10.07
N ARG A 28 -20.31 -0.48 -9.92
CA ARG A 28 -19.34 -0.28 -10.99
C ARG A 28 -18.70 -1.60 -11.41
N HIS A 29 -18.28 -1.68 -12.67
CA HIS A 29 -17.67 -2.89 -13.23
C HIS A 29 -16.19 -3.04 -12.88
N SER A 30 -15.47 -1.92 -12.91
CA SER A 30 -14.01 -1.85 -12.71
C SER A 30 -13.63 -1.17 -11.40
N PHE A 31 -12.55 -1.64 -10.79
CA PHE A 31 -11.99 -1.08 -9.57
C PHE A 31 -10.49 -0.78 -9.72
N ILE A 32 -10.08 0.39 -9.28
CA ILE A 32 -8.67 0.79 -9.28
C ILE A 32 -8.25 1.15 -7.86
N ASP A 33 -7.30 0.38 -7.31
CA ASP A 33 -6.56 0.72 -6.08
C ASP A 33 -5.31 1.50 -6.49
N ALA A 34 -5.41 2.84 -6.48
CA ALA A 34 -4.39 3.72 -7.06
C ALA A 34 -3.09 3.82 -6.23
N PHE A 35 -3.16 3.44 -4.95
CA PHE A 35 -2.04 3.39 -4.00
C PHE A 35 -2.12 2.09 -3.21
N CYS A 36 -1.98 0.95 -3.88
CA CYS A 36 -2.36 -0.34 -3.31
C CYS A 36 -1.50 -0.79 -2.11
N GLY A 37 -0.29 -0.26 -1.97
CA GLY A 37 0.60 -0.66 -0.90
C GLY A 37 0.76 -2.19 -0.84
N GLY A 38 0.46 -2.79 0.30
CA GLY A 38 0.46 -4.24 0.48
C GLY A 38 -0.74 -4.98 -0.15
N GLY A 39 -1.57 -4.32 -0.95
CA GLY A 39 -2.65 -4.91 -1.76
C GLY A 39 -3.90 -5.34 -0.99
N VAL A 40 -4.05 -4.94 0.27
CA VAL A 40 -5.14 -5.46 1.12
C VAL A 40 -6.53 -5.03 0.64
N VAL A 41 -6.67 -3.81 0.11
CA VAL A 41 -7.96 -3.31 -0.38
C VAL A 41 -8.27 -3.93 -1.74
N GLY A 42 -7.36 -3.84 -2.70
CA GLY A 42 -7.54 -4.39 -4.04
C GLY A 42 -7.87 -5.90 -4.04
N VAL A 43 -7.15 -6.69 -3.24
CA VAL A 43 -7.41 -8.13 -3.10
C VAL A 43 -8.80 -8.42 -2.55
N ASN A 44 -9.28 -7.66 -1.56
CA ASN A 44 -10.63 -7.89 -1.01
C ASN A 44 -11.73 -7.25 -1.87
N ALA A 45 -11.45 -6.18 -2.60
CA ALA A 45 -12.36 -5.60 -3.57
C ALA A 45 -12.62 -6.53 -4.77
N SER A 46 -11.70 -7.44 -5.10
CA SER A 46 -11.82 -8.37 -6.22
C SER A 46 -13.00 -9.36 -6.12
N ASP A 47 -13.67 -9.43 -4.98
CA ASP A 47 -14.92 -10.18 -4.84
C ASP A 47 -16.15 -9.41 -5.35
N TYR A 48 -16.03 -8.10 -5.59
CA TYR A 48 -17.14 -7.21 -5.94
C TYR A 48 -17.04 -6.64 -7.35
N TYR A 49 -15.87 -6.69 -8.00
CA TYR A 49 -15.62 -6.09 -9.30
C TYR A 49 -15.10 -7.12 -10.30
N ASN A 50 -15.43 -6.92 -11.58
CA ASN A 50 -15.02 -7.84 -12.64
C ASN A 50 -13.59 -7.59 -13.11
N ASN A 51 -13.13 -6.35 -13.03
CA ASN A 51 -11.76 -5.95 -13.34
C ASN A 51 -11.17 -5.19 -12.16
N VAL A 52 -10.01 -5.58 -11.71
CA VAL A 52 -9.30 -4.94 -10.61
C VAL A 52 -7.91 -4.54 -11.06
N VAL A 53 -7.59 -3.27 -10.92
CA VAL A 53 -6.23 -2.74 -11.11
C VAL A 53 -5.67 -2.37 -9.74
N MET A 54 -4.47 -2.84 -9.45
CA MET A 54 -3.71 -2.43 -8.27
C MET A 54 -2.43 -1.73 -8.73
N ASN A 55 -2.26 -0.47 -8.34
CA ASN A 55 -1.12 0.35 -8.70
C ASN A 55 -0.39 0.87 -7.47
N ASP A 56 0.93 0.96 -7.54
CA ASP A 56 1.75 1.67 -6.54
C ASP A 56 3.00 2.26 -7.20
N GLY A 57 3.40 3.44 -6.78
CA GLY A 57 4.63 4.09 -7.25
C GLY A 57 5.92 3.41 -6.78
N CYS A 58 5.84 2.49 -5.81
CA CYS A 58 6.97 1.69 -5.33
C CYS A 58 7.10 0.41 -6.16
N TRP A 59 7.93 0.44 -7.20
CA TRP A 59 8.11 -0.68 -8.13
C TRP A 59 8.55 -1.99 -7.44
N GLN A 60 9.35 -1.90 -6.36
CA GLN A 60 9.78 -3.09 -5.62
C GLN A 60 8.60 -3.83 -4.99
N LEU A 61 7.60 -3.06 -4.54
CA LEU A 61 6.40 -3.62 -3.95
C LEU A 61 5.55 -4.34 -5.00
N ILE A 62 5.37 -3.69 -6.15
CA ILE A 62 4.65 -4.30 -7.28
C ILE A 62 5.40 -5.54 -7.79
N ALA A 63 6.74 -5.51 -7.86
CA ALA A 63 7.53 -6.69 -8.26
C ALA A 63 7.36 -7.88 -7.31
N ILE A 64 7.13 -7.63 -6.00
CA ILE A 64 6.81 -8.71 -5.05
C ILE A 64 5.38 -9.21 -5.27
N LEU A 65 4.40 -8.32 -5.47
CA LEU A 65 3.01 -8.71 -5.75
C LEU A 65 2.92 -9.52 -7.06
N ASP A 66 3.63 -9.09 -8.09
CA ASP A 66 3.72 -9.79 -9.38
C ASP A 66 4.33 -11.19 -9.22
N ALA A 67 5.40 -11.31 -8.44
CA ALA A 67 6.00 -12.61 -8.15
C ALA A 67 5.06 -13.51 -7.32
N ILE A 68 4.29 -12.97 -6.36
CA ILE A 68 3.28 -13.73 -5.62
C ILE A 68 2.17 -14.22 -6.56
N GLN A 69 1.77 -13.39 -7.52
CA GLN A 69 0.74 -13.72 -8.51
C GLN A 69 1.24 -14.73 -9.54
N GLY A 70 2.42 -14.51 -10.11
CA GLY A 70 2.93 -15.27 -11.26
C GLY A 70 3.63 -16.58 -10.91
N ASP A 71 4.18 -16.73 -9.70
CA ASP A 71 4.93 -17.92 -9.29
C ASP A 71 4.15 -18.78 -8.29
N LEU A 72 3.69 -19.95 -8.73
CA LEU A 72 3.02 -20.93 -7.87
C LEU A 72 3.90 -21.42 -6.71
N ASN A 73 5.23 -21.36 -6.86
CA ASN A 73 6.20 -21.78 -5.86
C ASN A 73 6.78 -20.61 -5.06
N PHE A 74 6.13 -19.43 -5.08
CA PHE A 74 6.67 -18.23 -4.42
C PHE A 74 7.04 -18.50 -2.96
N ILE A 75 6.16 -19.15 -2.20
CA ILE A 75 6.37 -19.47 -0.78
C ILE A 75 7.58 -20.39 -0.59
N ASP A 76 7.67 -21.46 -1.39
CA ASP A 76 8.79 -22.40 -1.32
C ASP A 76 10.12 -21.71 -1.68
N ASN A 77 10.10 -20.78 -2.64
CA ASN A 77 11.28 -20.01 -3.01
C ASN A 77 11.71 -19.02 -1.91
N VAL A 78 10.76 -18.42 -1.19
CA VAL A 78 11.03 -17.63 0.02
C VAL A 78 11.66 -18.53 1.11
N GLU A 79 11.09 -19.70 1.36
CA GLU A 79 11.59 -20.66 2.36
C GLU A 79 13.01 -21.17 2.01
N LYS A 80 13.32 -21.36 0.72
CA LYS A 80 14.69 -21.67 0.25
C LYS A 80 15.68 -20.54 0.57
N VAL A 81 15.28 -19.28 0.37
CA VAL A 81 16.13 -18.14 0.75
C VAL A 81 16.37 -18.11 2.26
N ILE A 82 15.29 -18.31 3.05
CA ILE A 82 15.38 -18.35 4.51
C ILE A 82 16.36 -19.44 4.96
N ALA A 83 16.28 -20.63 4.38
CA ALA A 83 17.19 -21.74 4.69
C ALA A 83 18.63 -21.47 4.24
N ALA A 84 18.82 -20.90 3.04
CA ALA A 84 20.16 -20.64 2.48
C ALA A 84 20.96 -19.62 3.30
N TYR A 85 20.27 -18.64 3.91
CA TYR A 85 20.90 -17.62 4.76
C TYR A 85 20.70 -17.87 6.26
N ASP A 86 20.14 -19.01 6.64
CA ASP A 86 19.81 -19.32 8.03
C ASP A 86 19.06 -18.18 8.72
N LEU A 87 18.05 -17.59 8.03
CA LEU A 87 17.25 -16.51 8.58
C LEU A 87 16.30 -17.05 9.66
N GLY A 88 16.51 -16.67 10.89
CA GLY A 88 15.72 -17.11 12.02
C GLY A 88 15.36 -15.98 12.97
N LYS A 89 14.53 -16.29 13.98
CA LYS A 89 14.04 -15.29 14.93
C LYS A 89 15.17 -14.52 15.63
N ASN A 90 16.30 -15.16 15.88
CA ASN A 90 17.40 -14.59 16.65
C ASN A 90 18.68 -14.35 15.81
N ASN A 91 18.66 -14.70 14.53
CA ASN A 91 19.84 -14.71 13.66
C ASN A 91 20.09 -13.33 13.03
N LYS A 92 20.55 -12.38 13.84
CA LYS A 92 20.77 -10.99 13.40
C LYS A 92 21.92 -10.87 12.39
N GLU A 93 23.00 -11.63 12.58
CA GLU A 93 24.18 -11.56 11.70
C GLU A 93 23.85 -12.07 10.31
N GLN A 94 23.14 -13.18 10.22
CA GLN A 94 22.65 -13.77 8.97
C GLN A 94 21.71 -12.84 8.22
N PHE A 95 20.83 -12.12 8.95
CA PHE A 95 20.01 -11.08 8.35
C PHE A 95 20.86 -9.96 7.74
N ILE A 96 21.89 -9.50 8.44
CA ILE A 96 22.78 -8.45 7.94
C ILE A 96 23.50 -8.91 6.67
N GLU A 97 24.04 -10.12 6.67
CA GLU A 97 24.69 -10.73 5.49
C GLU A 97 23.74 -10.81 4.30
N CYS A 98 22.55 -11.37 4.50
CA CYS A 98 21.53 -11.47 3.46
C CYS A 98 21.17 -10.08 2.89
N ARG A 99 20.97 -9.07 3.75
CA ARG A 99 20.68 -7.70 3.35
C ARG A 99 21.82 -7.05 2.56
N GLU A 100 23.07 -7.31 2.94
CA GLU A 100 24.23 -6.80 2.20
C GLU A 100 24.33 -7.41 0.80
N VAL A 101 24.09 -8.72 0.68
CA VAL A 101 24.04 -9.40 -0.62
C VAL A 101 22.91 -8.84 -1.47
N PHE A 102 21.72 -8.66 -0.89
CA PHE A 102 20.59 -8.05 -1.56
C PHE A 102 20.95 -6.65 -2.08
N ASN A 103 21.46 -5.80 -1.22
CA ASN A 103 21.77 -4.40 -1.56
C ASN A 103 22.88 -4.24 -2.60
N LYS A 104 23.77 -5.22 -2.72
CA LYS A 104 24.83 -5.23 -3.74
C LYS A 104 24.34 -5.66 -5.12
N LYS A 105 23.26 -6.47 -5.22
CA LYS A 105 22.89 -7.20 -6.43
C LYS A 105 21.46 -7.00 -6.90
N HIS A 106 20.55 -6.53 -6.04
CA HIS A 106 19.10 -6.64 -6.25
C HIS A 106 18.37 -5.31 -6.03
N ASN A 107 18.95 -4.20 -6.42
CA ASN A 107 18.41 -2.86 -6.20
C ASN A 107 17.91 -2.15 -7.48
N THR A 108 17.91 -2.84 -8.63
CA THR A 108 17.29 -2.36 -9.87
C THR A 108 16.22 -3.34 -10.35
N PRO A 109 15.26 -2.90 -11.19
CA PRO A 109 14.20 -3.80 -11.69
C PRO A 109 14.71 -5.08 -12.34
N GLU A 110 15.84 -5.01 -13.09
CA GLU A 110 16.40 -6.14 -13.85
C GLU A 110 17.08 -7.17 -12.94
N THR A 111 17.55 -6.73 -11.78
CA THR A 111 18.32 -7.58 -10.85
C THR A 111 17.54 -7.91 -9.57
N PHE A 112 16.35 -7.33 -9.40
CA PHE A 112 15.56 -7.47 -8.20
C PHE A 112 15.18 -8.93 -7.91
N ASN A 113 15.40 -9.37 -6.68
CA ASN A 113 14.99 -10.69 -6.21
C ASN A 113 13.82 -10.56 -5.22
N PRO A 114 12.56 -10.79 -5.66
CA PRO A 114 11.39 -10.61 -4.81
C PRO A 114 11.34 -11.58 -3.63
N TYR A 115 11.85 -12.80 -3.77
CA TYR A 115 11.87 -13.80 -2.69
C TYR A 115 12.81 -13.36 -1.58
N MET A 116 14.00 -12.86 -1.93
CA MET A 116 14.99 -12.38 -0.98
C MET A 116 14.52 -11.11 -0.28
N CYS A 117 13.89 -10.20 -1.01
CA CYS A 117 13.28 -8.99 -0.47
C CYS A 117 12.16 -9.32 0.51
N TYR A 118 11.28 -10.25 0.14
CA TYR A 118 10.18 -10.69 1.01
C TYR A 118 10.71 -11.41 2.28
N ALA A 119 11.71 -12.29 2.15
CA ALA A 119 12.35 -12.93 3.28
C ALA A 119 12.97 -11.91 4.23
N LEU A 120 13.69 -10.90 3.72
CA LEU A 120 14.22 -9.79 4.52
C LEU A 120 13.11 -9.01 5.23
N ALA A 121 12.02 -8.69 4.55
CA ALA A 121 10.88 -7.99 5.16
C ALA A 121 10.29 -8.78 6.33
N CYS A 122 10.16 -10.11 6.19
CA CYS A 122 9.65 -10.97 7.25
C CYS A 122 10.56 -11.03 8.49
N HIS A 123 11.86 -10.75 8.35
CA HIS A 123 12.85 -10.78 9.44
C HIS A 123 13.30 -9.36 9.86
N SER A 124 12.73 -8.32 9.27
CA SER A 124 13.05 -6.93 9.57
C SER A 124 12.32 -6.43 10.82
N PHE A 125 12.80 -5.31 11.39
CA PHE A 125 12.15 -4.66 12.53
C PHE A 125 10.69 -4.30 12.20
N SER A 126 9.77 -4.80 13.02
CA SER A 126 8.32 -4.63 12.86
C SER A 126 7.78 -5.11 11.50
N TYR A 127 8.46 -6.04 10.84
CA TYR A 127 8.12 -6.54 9.51
C TYR A 127 8.07 -5.45 8.43
N ASN A 128 8.76 -4.34 8.63
CA ASN A 128 8.72 -3.21 7.72
C ASN A 128 9.54 -3.48 6.45
N MET A 129 9.09 -2.87 5.36
CA MET A 129 9.78 -2.85 4.08
C MET A 129 10.01 -1.40 3.70
N VAL A 130 11.25 -0.95 3.71
CA VAL A 130 11.63 0.43 3.33
C VAL A 130 12.89 0.37 2.49
N PHE A 131 12.90 1.10 1.39
CA PHE A 131 14.03 1.20 0.48
C PHE A 131 14.72 2.56 0.62
N ASN A 132 16.04 2.59 0.44
CA ASN A 132 16.80 3.82 0.36
C ASN A 132 16.68 4.44 -1.05
N LYS A 133 17.31 5.59 -1.26
CA LYS A 133 17.29 6.30 -2.56
C LYS A 133 17.90 5.50 -3.71
N ASP A 134 18.74 4.52 -3.43
CA ASP A 134 19.44 3.68 -4.39
C ASP A 134 18.70 2.33 -4.59
N GLY A 135 17.46 2.20 -4.09
CA GLY A 135 16.64 0.99 -4.19
C GLY A 135 16.99 -0.13 -3.21
N GLY A 136 17.99 0.07 -2.35
CA GLY A 136 18.44 -0.93 -1.38
C GLY A 136 17.51 -1.04 -0.16
N PHE A 137 17.40 -2.24 0.39
CA PHE A 137 16.63 -2.53 1.61
C PHE A 137 17.28 -1.89 2.84
N SER A 138 16.59 -1.00 3.56
CA SER A 138 17.17 -0.14 4.60
C SER A 138 16.74 -0.46 6.03
N VAL A 139 15.78 -1.37 6.22
CA VAL A 139 15.26 -1.70 7.57
C VAL A 139 16.26 -2.56 8.35
N PRO A 140 16.47 -2.29 9.65
CA PRO A 140 17.31 -3.13 10.50
C PRO A 140 16.65 -4.48 10.81
N SER A 141 17.46 -5.42 11.34
CA SER A 141 16.97 -6.72 11.81
C SER A 141 15.92 -6.57 12.91
N GLY A 142 14.87 -7.38 12.82
CA GLY A 142 13.85 -7.57 13.84
C GLY A 142 14.15 -8.71 14.83
N ALA A 143 15.41 -9.05 15.02
CA ALA A 143 15.84 -10.17 15.88
C ALA A 143 15.12 -10.20 17.25
N GLY A 144 14.68 -11.37 17.66
CA GLY A 144 13.88 -11.60 18.85
C GLY A 144 12.36 -11.36 18.70
N LYS A 145 11.91 -10.67 17.62
CA LYS A 145 10.50 -10.28 17.43
C LYS A 145 9.91 -10.68 16.10
N SER A 146 10.66 -10.51 15.00
CA SER A 146 10.16 -10.70 13.63
C SER A 146 10.84 -11.88 12.96
N TRP A 147 10.05 -12.77 12.37
CA TRP A 147 10.49 -13.92 11.60
C TRP A 147 9.34 -14.48 10.76
N PHE A 148 9.67 -15.22 9.69
CA PHE A 148 8.67 -15.88 8.86
C PHE A 148 8.06 -17.05 9.63
N ASN A 149 6.93 -16.82 10.26
CA ASN A 149 6.25 -17.75 11.16
C ASN A 149 5.00 -18.36 10.49
N PRO A 150 4.43 -19.46 11.07
CA PRO A 150 3.25 -20.12 10.51
C PRO A 150 2.06 -19.19 10.27
N THR A 151 1.88 -18.14 11.10
CA THR A 151 0.79 -17.16 10.91
C THR A 151 1.03 -16.31 9.66
N LEU A 152 2.25 -15.82 9.43
CA LEU A 152 2.60 -15.09 8.21
C LEU A 152 2.47 -15.98 6.98
N ARG A 153 2.96 -17.22 7.07
CA ARG A 153 2.81 -18.20 6.00
C ARG A 153 1.35 -18.42 5.63
N GLY A 154 0.49 -18.62 6.62
CA GLY A 154 -0.95 -18.82 6.39
C GLY A 154 -1.63 -17.61 5.74
N LYS A 155 -1.26 -16.38 6.14
CA LYS A 155 -1.74 -15.16 5.50
C LYS A 155 -1.28 -15.08 4.04
N LEU A 156 -0.01 -15.39 3.78
CA LEU A 156 0.55 -15.37 2.44
C LEU A 156 -0.13 -16.39 1.52
N VAL A 157 -0.40 -17.60 2.00
CA VAL A 157 -1.13 -18.65 1.24
C VAL A 157 -2.50 -18.14 0.81
N ALA A 158 -3.28 -17.59 1.74
CA ALA A 158 -4.62 -17.06 1.43
C ALA A 158 -4.56 -15.87 0.45
N PHE A 159 -3.60 -14.98 0.63
CA PHE A 159 -3.41 -13.81 -0.21
C PHE A 159 -2.96 -14.20 -1.64
N GLN A 160 -1.99 -15.11 -1.76
CA GLN A 160 -1.51 -15.64 -3.03
C GLN A 160 -2.65 -16.32 -3.81
N HIS A 161 -3.48 -17.11 -3.14
CA HIS A 161 -4.61 -17.76 -3.79
C HIS A 161 -5.53 -16.75 -4.48
N VAL A 162 -5.87 -15.63 -3.83
CA VAL A 162 -6.71 -14.60 -4.44
C VAL A 162 -6.01 -13.92 -5.61
N LEU A 163 -4.74 -13.52 -5.44
CA LEU A 163 -3.97 -12.90 -6.53
C LEU A 163 -3.88 -13.79 -7.78
N GLN A 164 -3.80 -15.12 -7.59
CA GLN A 164 -3.67 -16.08 -8.69
C GLN A 164 -5.00 -16.46 -9.34
N THR A 165 -6.12 -16.27 -8.66
CA THR A 165 -7.44 -16.75 -9.13
C THR A 165 -8.40 -15.64 -9.54
N LYS A 166 -8.13 -14.41 -9.15
CA LYS A 166 -8.96 -13.25 -9.48
C LYS A 166 -8.36 -12.41 -10.62
N PRO A 167 -9.18 -11.70 -11.41
CA PRO A 167 -8.74 -10.84 -12.50
C PRO A 167 -8.11 -9.54 -11.96
N ILE A 168 -6.90 -9.64 -11.43
CA ILE A 168 -6.15 -8.53 -10.86
C ILE A 168 -4.96 -8.23 -11.77
N GLU A 169 -4.88 -6.98 -12.24
CA GLU A 169 -3.75 -6.44 -12.97
C GLU A 169 -2.89 -5.56 -12.07
N LEU A 170 -1.57 -5.62 -12.23
CA LEU A 170 -0.60 -4.91 -11.40
C LEU A 170 0.15 -3.87 -12.25
N PHE A 171 0.20 -2.62 -11.77
CA PHE A 171 0.92 -1.54 -12.44
C PHE A 171 1.84 -0.80 -11.47
N THR A 172 2.89 -0.19 -12.03
CA THR A 172 3.83 0.64 -11.27
C THR A 172 3.96 2.02 -11.90
N PHE A 173 2.92 2.81 -11.76
CA PHE A 173 2.89 4.21 -12.21
C PHE A 173 2.87 5.17 -11.03
N GLN A 174 3.45 6.36 -11.24
CA GLN A 174 3.08 7.49 -10.39
C GLN A 174 1.59 7.77 -10.61
N PHE A 175 0.89 8.22 -9.55
CA PHE A 175 -0.57 8.43 -9.65
C PHE A 175 -0.96 9.40 -10.78
N THR A 176 -0.12 10.39 -11.05
CA THR A 176 -0.32 11.34 -12.16
C THR A 176 -0.30 10.65 -13.52
N ASP A 177 0.63 9.73 -13.71
CA ASP A 177 0.80 9.00 -14.97
C ASP A 177 -0.35 7.98 -15.14
N LEU A 178 -0.74 7.30 -14.04
CA LEU A 178 -1.92 6.43 -14.05
C LEU A 178 -3.18 7.19 -14.45
N PHE A 179 -3.44 8.35 -13.84
CA PHE A 179 -4.64 9.13 -14.11
C PHE A 179 -4.64 9.77 -15.50
N GLN A 180 -3.47 10.16 -15.97
CA GLN A 180 -3.30 10.62 -17.35
C GLN A 180 -3.60 9.48 -18.34
N LEU A 181 -3.06 8.30 -18.11
CA LEU A 181 -3.31 7.11 -18.92
C LEU A 181 -4.80 6.75 -18.94
N MET A 182 -5.48 6.77 -17.79
CA MET A 182 -6.92 6.53 -17.71
C MET A 182 -7.70 7.55 -18.54
N ALA A 183 -7.38 8.84 -18.42
CA ALA A 183 -8.06 9.91 -19.14
C ALA A 183 -7.86 9.86 -20.67
N GLU A 184 -6.72 9.30 -21.13
CA GLU A 184 -6.38 9.18 -22.55
C GLU A 184 -6.87 7.88 -23.17
N SER A 185 -6.98 6.80 -22.39
CA SER A 185 -7.20 5.45 -22.90
C SER A 185 -8.62 4.94 -22.70
N LEU A 186 -9.33 5.44 -21.69
CA LEU A 186 -10.69 4.99 -21.39
C LEU A 186 -11.73 5.93 -22.03
N THR A 187 -12.80 5.33 -22.52
CA THR A 187 -13.98 6.08 -22.96
C THR A 187 -14.71 6.70 -21.76
N ASP A 188 -15.55 7.69 -22.00
CA ASP A 188 -16.40 8.30 -20.96
C ASP A 188 -17.29 7.28 -20.23
N GLU A 189 -17.72 6.22 -20.91
CA GLU A 189 -18.54 5.16 -20.36
C GLU A 189 -17.71 4.27 -19.41
N GLU A 190 -16.53 3.84 -19.85
CA GLU A 190 -15.60 3.05 -19.04
C GLU A 190 -15.12 3.83 -17.81
N LEU A 191 -14.84 5.13 -17.96
CA LEU A 191 -14.49 5.99 -16.84
C LEU A 191 -15.63 6.04 -15.81
N ARG A 192 -16.88 6.24 -16.24
CA ARG A 192 -18.04 6.27 -15.33
C ARG A 192 -18.33 4.92 -14.69
N ASP A 193 -17.95 3.82 -15.34
CA ASP A 193 -18.11 2.45 -14.81
C ASP A 193 -16.90 1.99 -13.98
N THR A 194 -16.05 2.95 -13.57
CA THR A 194 -14.87 2.72 -12.74
C THR A 194 -15.04 3.30 -11.34
N MET A 195 -14.70 2.52 -10.33
CA MET A 195 -14.53 2.93 -8.94
C MET A 195 -13.05 3.07 -8.61
N ILE A 196 -12.61 4.23 -8.12
CA ILE A 196 -11.22 4.46 -7.72
C ILE A 196 -11.13 4.53 -6.20
N TYR A 197 -10.27 3.71 -5.61
CA TYR A 197 -9.86 3.83 -4.21
C TYR A 197 -8.47 4.45 -4.11
N LEU A 198 -8.29 5.36 -3.15
CA LEU A 198 -7.05 6.09 -2.96
C LEU A 198 -6.64 6.11 -1.48
N ASP A 199 -5.43 5.67 -1.21
CA ASP A 199 -4.77 5.73 0.11
C ASP A 199 -3.36 6.31 -0.03
N PRO A 200 -3.23 7.59 -0.40
CA PRO A 200 -1.94 8.23 -0.62
C PRO A 200 -1.14 8.35 0.69
N PRO A 201 0.18 8.57 0.64
CA PRO A 201 0.92 9.00 1.82
C PRO A 201 0.33 10.29 2.39
N TYR A 202 0.22 10.40 3.72
CA TYR A 202 -0.44 11.53 4.36
C TYR A 202 0.53 12.68 4.63
N SER A 203 0.28 13.86 4.08
CA SER A 203 1.09 15.08 4.31
C SER A 203 0.99 15.59 5.75
N ALA A 204 -0.16 15.45 6.39
CA ALA A 204 -0.38 15.82 7.80
C ALA A 204 0.51 15.06 8.81
N LYS A 205 1.27 14.06 8.37
CA LYS A 205 2.29 13.40 9.22
C LYS A 205 3.55 14.23 9.42
N CYS A 206 3.76 15.27 8.64
CA CYS A 206 4.94 16.12 8.64
C CYS A 206 4.62 17.48 9.30
N ALA A 207 4.59 17.50 10.64
CA ALA A 207 4.30 18.70 11.45
C ALA A 207 5.28 19.87 11.23
N ASP A 208 6.44 19.58 10.65
CA ASP A 208 7.51 20.57 10.40
C ASP A 208 7.55 21.07 8.95
N GLY A 209 6.52 20.79 8.15
CA GLY A 209 6.48 21.10 6.73
C GLY A 209 7.44 20.26 5.87
N SER A 210 8.09 19.27 6.47
CA SER A 210 8.95 18.35 5.73
C SER A 210 8.12 17.42 4.85
N VAL A 211 8.68 17.10 3.70
CA VAL A 211 8.08 16.12 2.77
C VAL A 211 8.15 14.73 3.41
N SER A 212 7.03 14.03 3.48
CA SER A 212 7.04 12.62 3.87
C SER A 212 7.91 11.83 2.89
N ARG A 213 8.95 11.20 3.40
CA ARG A 213 9.84 10.31 2.64
C ARG A 213 9.42 8.86 2.88
N SER A 214 8.17 8.55 2.58
CA SER A 214 7.72 7.17 2.60
C SER A 214 8.19 6.48 1.33
N TYR A 215 9.02 5.44 1.46
CA TYR A 215 9.41 4.53 0.38
C TYR A 215 10.20 5.15 -0.79
N GLY A 216 11.02 6.17 -0.52
CA GLY A 216 11.79 6.85 -1.58
C GLY A 216 10.97 7.86 -2.39
N LEU A 217 9.66 7.88 -2.23
CA LEU A 217 8.76 8.86 -2.84
C LEU A 217 8.66 10.10 -1.95
N ARG A 218 8.66 11.26 -2.60
CA ARG A 218 8.40 12.54 -1.93
C ARG A 218 6.91 12.79 -1.99
N TRP A 219 6.23 12.82 -0.84
CA TRP A 219 4.85 13.21 -0.74
C TRP A 219 4.70 14.41 0.19
N GLY A 220 4.11 15.45 -0.30
CA GLY A 220 3.89 16.69 0.43
C GLY A 220 2.69 17.43 -0.13
N TRP A 221 2.62 18.67 0.17
CA TRP A 221 1.53 19.56 -0.15
C TRP A 221 1.20 19.69 -1.64
N GLU A 222 2.24 19.72 -2.47
CA GLU A 222 2.08 19.81 -3.93
C GLU A 222 1.40 18.54 -4.48
N GLN A 223 1.76 17.36 -3.95
CA GLN A 223 1.15 16.10 -4.34
C GLN A 223 -0.31 16.01 -3.89
N ASP A 224 -0.63 16.46 -2.67
CA ASP A 224 -2.02 16.53 -2.20
C ASP A 224 -2.85 17.44 -3.11
N LYS A 225 -2.34 18.61 -3.47
CA LYS A 225 -3.01 19.54 -4.36
C LYS A 225 -3.26 18.93 -5.74
N MET A 226 -2.25 18.32 -6.34
CA MET A 226 -2.38 17.64 -7.62
C MET A 226 -3.42 16.52 -7.56
N LEU A 227 -3.43 15.76 -6.46
CA LEU A 227 -4.42 14.70 -6.25
C LEU A 227 -5.84 15.26 -6.17
N MET A 228 -6.07 16.31 -5.38
CA MET A 228 -7.36 16.98 -5.27
C MET A 228 -7.85 17.53 -6.62
N GLU A 229 -6.96 18.11 -7.42
CA GLU A 229 -7.28 18.59 -8.79
C GLU A 229 -7.70 17.44 -9.71
N TRP A 230 -7.05 16.27 -9.63
CA TRP A 230 -7.46 15.09 -10.38
C TRP A 230 -8.82 14.55 -9.92
N LEU A 231 -9.07 14.48 -8.62
CA LEU A 231 -10.35 14.02 -8.08
C LEU A 231 -11.50 14.95 -8.47
N ASP A 232 -11.26 16.25 -8.55
CA ASP A 232 -12.23 17.21 -9.06
C ASP A 232 -12.55 16.99 -10.55
N LYS A 233 -11.54 16.69 -11.38
CA LYS A 233 -11.72 16.33 -12.80
C LYS A 233 -12.53 15.03 -12.93
N PHE A 234 -12.17 14.00 -12.18
CA PHE A 234 -12.89 12.73 -12.18
C PHE A 234 -14.35 12.88 -11.73
N ASN A 235 -14.59 13.71 -10.71
CA ASN A 235 -15.96 14.04 -10.31
C ASN A 235 -16.75 14.70 -11.45
N ALA A 236 -16.15 15.63 -12.18
CA ALA A 236 -16.80 16.28 -13.32
C ALA A 236 -17.11 15.30 -14.48
N CYS A 237 -16.32 14.22 -14.62
CA CYS A 237 -16.56 13.15 -15.60
C CYS A 237 -17.51 12.05 -15.09
N GLY A 238 -17.96 12.11 -13.84
CA GLY A 238 -18.85 11.12 -13.24
C GLY A 238 -18.16 9.83 -12.80
N VAL A 239 -16.85 9.85 -12.64
CA VAL A 239 -16.07 8.76 -12.04
C VAL A 239 -16.29 8.76 -10.53
N HIS A 240 -16.61 7.60 -9.95
CA HIS A 240 -16.74 7.47 -8.50
C HIS A 240 -15.39 7.18 -7.84
N TRP A 241 -15.12 7.86 -6.74
CA TRP A 241 -13.89 7.66 -5.99
C TRP A 241 -14.09 7.73 -4.47
N LEU A 242 -13.23 7.02 -3.74
CA LEU A 242 -13.15 6.99 -2.28
C LEU A 242 -11.70 7.26 -1.86
N LEU A 243 -11.47 8.37 -1.18
CA LEU A 243 -10.17 8.79 -0.64
C LEU A 243 -10.09 8.50 0.86
N SER A 244 -9.09 7.71 1.27
CA SER A 244 -8.69 7.55 2.67
C SER A 244 -7.61 8.58 3.01
N ASN A 245 -7.79 9.35 4.08
CA ASN A 245 -6.81 10.34 4.52
C ASN A 245 -6.99 10.70 6.01
N VAL A 246 -6.23 11.67 6.52
CA VAL A 246 -6.35 12.20 7.89
C VAL A 246 -6.59 13.70 7.89
N PHE A 247 -7.57 14.15 8.67
CA PHE A 247 -7.79 15.58 8.91
C PHE A 247 -6.87 16.15 9.98
N GLU A 248 -6.56 15.36 10.98
CA GLU A 248 -5.68 15.77 12.07
C GLU A 248 -4.75 14.63 12.47
N ASN A 249 -3.47 14.93 12.65
CA ASN A 249 -2.48 14.01 13.18
C ASN A 249 -1.56 14.72 14.17
N LYS A 250 -1.59 14.29 15.45
CA LYS A 250 -0.74 14.84 16.53
C LYS A 250 -0.88 16.37 16.69
N GLY A 251 -2.09 16.89 16.52
CA GLY A 251 -2.36 18.33 16.61
C GLY A 251 -2.04 19.12 15.33
N VAL A 252 -1.60 18.46 14.27
CA VAL A 252 -1.42 19.08 12.96
C VAL A 252 -2.66 18.82 12.12
N VAL A 253 -3.35 19.89 11.76
CA VAL A 253 -4.58 19.83 10.95
C VAL A 253 -4.23 20.03 9.48
N ASN A 254 -4.84 19.23 8.62
CA ASN A 254 -4.78 19.36 7.18
C ASN A 254 -5.91 20.30 6.72
N GLU A 255 -5.75 21.61 6.98
CA GLU A 255 -6.78 22.61 6.68
C GLU A 255 -7.22 22.63 5.21
N PRO A 256 -6.31 22.55 4.22
CA PRO A 256 -6.73 22.53 2.85
C PRO A 256 -7.49 21.27 2.41
N LEU A 257 -7.14 20.08 2.94
CA LEU A 257 -7.92 18.87 2.68
C LEU A 257 -9.33 19.03 3.28
N LYS A 258 -9.45 19.58 4.48
CA LYS A 258 -10.75 19.85 5.12
C LYS A 258 -11.59 20.81 4.28
N ALA A 259 -11.04 21.96 3.91
CA ALA A 259 -11.73 22.96 3.10
C ALA A 259 -12.14 22.40 1.71
N TRP A 260 -11.23 21.65 1.04
CA TRP A 260 -11.53 21.03 -0.24
C TRP A 260 -12.64 19.98 -0.14
N SER A 261 -12.67 19.23 0.97
CA SER A 261 -13.61 18.11 1.15
C SER A 261 -15.04 18.57 1.51
N GLU A 262 -15.28 19.83 1.86
CA GLU A 262 -16.62 20.35 2.24
C GLU A 262 -17.68 20.15 1.14
N LYS A 263 -17.25 20.02 -0.12
CA LYS A 263 -18.13 19.76 -1.28
C LYS A 263 -18.43 18.27 -1.51
N TYR A 264 -17.89 17.38 -0.68
CA TYR A 264 -17.98 15.93 -0.81
C TYR A 264 -18.56 15.27 0.46
N ASN A 265 -18.84 13.99 0.38
CA ASN A 265 -19.30 13.22 1.53
C ASN A 265 -18.11 12.79 2.39
N VAL A 266 -18.03 13.30 3.60
CA VAL A 266 -16.96 12.99 4.56
C VAL A 266 -17.48 12.05 5.65
N ILE A 267 -16.74 10.97 5.90
CA ILE A 267 -17.02 9.97 6.92
C ILE A 267 -15.81 9.91 7.86
N GLU A 268 -15.98 10.34 9.10
CA GLU A 268 -14.96 10.14 10.14
C GLU A 268 -14.95 8.67 10.57
N VAL A 269 -13.76 8.08 10.65
CA VAL A 269 -13.57 6.68 11.08
C VAL A 269 -13.08 6.66 12.52
N PRO A 270 -13.94 6.40 13.50
CA PRO A 270 -13.58 6.47 14.91
C PRO A 270 -12.69 5.29 15.33
N GLY A 271 -11.79 5.56 16.28
CA GLY A 271 -11.05 4.51 17.01
C GLY A 271 -9.89 3.86 16.26
N ILE A 272 -9.50 4.36 15.08
CA ILE A 272 -8.38 3.84 14.32
C ILE A 272 -7.26 4.89 14.30
N ASP A 273 -6.12 4.54 14.87
CA ASP A 273 -4.92 5.37 14.88
C ASP A 273 -3.79 4.67 14.14
N TYR A 274 -3.72 4.87 12.81
CA TYR A 274 -2.61 4.38 11.98
C TYR A 274 -1.35 5.24 12.10
N ALA A 275 -1.50 6.48 12.58
CA ALA A 275 -0.39 7.41 12.69
C ALA A 275 0.54 7.09 13.87
N ASN A 276 0.08 6.31 14.85
CA ASN A 276 0.79 6.01 16.10
C ASN A 276 1.31 4.57 16.18
N ALA A 277 1.75 3.98 15.09
CA ALA A 277 2.33 2.63 15.05
C ALA A 277 3.63 2.48 15.88
N HIS A 278 4.14 3.53 16.52
CA HIS A 278 5.29 3.49 17.41
C HIS A 278 4.86 3.45 18.88
N TYR A 279 5.24 2.40 19.56
CA TYR A 279 4.90 1.92 20.90
C TYR A 279 5.16 2.87 22.10
N GLN A 280 5.49 4.14 21.93
CA GLN A 280 5.81 5.09 23.00
C GLN A 280 5.20 6.50 22.84
N ALA A 281 4.30 6.73 21.91
CA ALA A 281 3.67 8.02 21.79
C ALA A 281 2.53 8.16 22.81
N LYS A 282 2.49 9.30 23.52
CA LYS A 282 1.31 9.71 24.27
C LYS A 282 0.07 9.66 23.37
N PRO A 283 -1.13 9.32 23.85
CA PRO A 283 -2.33 9.35 23.04
C PRO A 283 -2.46 10.73 22.40
N SER A 284 -2.24 10.78 21.09
CA SER A 284 -2.40 11.97 20.28
C SER A 284 -3.64 11.79 19.43
N LYS A 285 -4.43 12.84 19.29
CA LYS A 285 -5.64 12.80 18.48
C LYS A 285 -5.26 12.61 17.02
N THR A 286 -5.77 11.56 16.41
CA THR A 286 -5.74 11.34 14.95
C THR A 286 -7.19 11.28 14.48
N VAL A 287 -7.53 12.00 13.42
CA VAL A 287 -8.85 11.98 12.80
C VAL A 287 -8.69 11.39 11.40
N GLU A 288 -8.91 10.08 11.31
CA GLU A 288 -8.96 9.36 10.04
C GLU A 288 -10.31 9.63 9.36
N VAL A 289 -10.29 9.82 8.04
CA VAL A 289 -11.47 10.11 7.25
C VAL A 289 -11.50 9.30 5.96
N LEU A 290 -12.72 8.99 5.52
CA LEU A 290 -13.04 8.58 4.16
C LEU A 290 -13.81 9.72 3.49
N ILE A 291 -13.39 10.11 2.31
CA ILE A 291 -14.03 11.17 1.51
C ILE A 291 -14.46 10.55 0.19
N ARG A 292 -15.73 10.73 -0.21
CA ARG A 292 -16.26 10.19 -1.47
C ARG A 292 -17.14 11.19 -2.18
N ASN A 293 -17.27 11.07 -3.49
CA ASN A 293 -18.04 12.01 -4.33
C ASN A 293 -19.44 11.54 -4.70
N TYR A 294 -19.91 10.45 -4.13
CA TYR A 294 -21.24 9.88 -4.36
C TYR A 294 -22.02 9.67 -3.06
#